data_38f5d3314fa3866e5bcb466db1a839fe
#
_entry.id   38f5d3314fa3866e5bcb466db1a839fe
#
_cell.length_a   1.000
_cell.length_b   1.000
_cell.length_c   1.000
_cell.angle_alpha   90.00
_cell.angle_beta   90.00
_cell.angle_gamma   90.00
#
_symmetry.space_group_name_H-M   'P 1'
#
loop_
_entity.id
_entity.type
_entity.pdbx_description
1 polymer ?
#
loop_
_entity_poly.entity_id
_entity_poly.type
_entity_poly.pdbx_seq_one_letter_code
_entity_poly.pdbx_strand_id
1 'polypeptide(L)'
;ILIHPKSYIHSIIKFTNGQIKILAHDTDMKIPIFNSIYQKKMKKIKSKKIDINLLNNLNFSKPNTRKYKSIKILKKINNNNTLFETLLISANDELVNQYIQNKIKFLEINEILLKILNHKKYLNLIKKKPKNISDIINLSKEVRLKTRQLCIV
;
A
#
# COMPACT_ATOMS: atom_id res chain seq x y z
N ILE A 1 4.17 6.80 -7.63
CA ILE A 1 5.11 6.56 -6.51
C ILE A 1 6.46 7.16 -6.88
N LEU A 2 7.07 7.84 -5.93
CA LEU A 2 8.43 8.37 -6.00
C LEU A 2 9.23 7.83 -4.82
N ILE A 3 10.53 7.67 -5.01
CA ILE A 3 11.47 7.38 -3.92
C ILE A 3 12.07 8.69 -3.47
N HIS A 4 12.03 8.95 -2.16
CA HIS A 4 12.67 10.09 -1.52
C HIS A 4 13.59 9.57 -0.40
N PRO A 5 14.93 9.54 -0.60
CA PRO A 5 15.87 8.92 0.34
C PRO A 5 15.86 9.52 1.74
N LYS A 6 15.58 10.81 1.85
CA LYS A 6 15.52 11.53 3.13
C LYS A 6 14.23 11.26 3.93
N SER A 7 13.22 10.63 3.32
CA SER A 7 11.90 10.34 3.94
C SER A 7 11.20 11.54 4.58
N TYR A 8 11.53 12.76 4.15
CA TYR A 8 10.98 14.01 4.69
C TYR A 8 9.63 14.37 4.06
N ILE A 9 9.41 13.96 2.80
CA ILE A 9 8.15 14.19 2.09
C ILE A 9 7.20 13.01 2.34
N HIS A 10 6.05 13.34 2.93
CA HIS A 10 5.01 12.35 3.22
C HIS A 10 4.08 12.14 2.03
N SER A 11 3.63 13.22 1.39
CA SER A 11 2.78 13.15 0.21
C SER A 11 2.98 14.32 -0.75
N ILE A 12 2.69 14.07 -2.02
CA ILE A 12 2.66 15.08 -3.08
C ILE A 12 1.29 14.96 -3.75
N ILE A 13 0.52 16.04 -3.72
CA ILE A 13 -0.82 16.11 -4.30
C ILE A 13 -0.77 17.08 -5.47
N LYS A 14 -1.12 16.60 -6.66
CA LYS A 14 -1.30 17.44 -7.84
C LYS A 14 -2.78 17.62 -8.09
N PHE A 15 -3.23 18.86 -8.09
CA PHE A 15 -4.63 19.22 -8.37
C PHE A 15 -4.87 19.37 -9.88
N THR A 16 -6.13 19.28 -10.28
CA THR A 16 -6.55 19.43 -11.68
C THR A 16 -6.30 20.84 -12.23
N ASN A 17 -6.25 21.85 -11.35
CA ASN A 17 -5.92 23.24 -11.70
C ASN A 17 -4.40 23.50 -11.85
N GLY A 18 -3.57 22.45 -11.77
CA GLY A 18 -2.12 22.55 -11.92
C GLY A 18 -1.35 22.83 -10.61
N GLN A 19 -2.00 23.15 -9.52
CA GLN A 19 -1.34 23.35 -8.23
C GLN A 19 -0.73 22.03 -7.71
N ILE A 20 0.39 22.15 -7.01
CA ILE A 20 1.05 21.02 -6.33
C ILE A 20 1.18 21.37 -4.85
N LYS A 21 0.66 20.51 -3.99
CA LYS A 21 0.84 20.60 -2.54
C LYS A 21 1.78 19.50 -2.08
N ILE A 22 2.84 19.88 -1.40
CA ILE A 22 3.81 18.96 -0.81
C ILE A 22 3.61 18.99 0.71
N LEU A 23 3.35 17.84 1.31
CA LEU A 23 3.30 17.67 2.75
C LEU A 23 4.63 17.09 3.21
N ALA A 24 5.39 17.90 3.94
CA ALA A 24 6.65 17.53 4.55
C ALA A 24 6.54 17.57 6.07
N HIS A 25 7.22 16.67 6.75
CA HIS A 25 7.36 16.64 8.21
C HIS A 25 8.65 15.93 8.59
N ASP A 26 9.10 16.09 9.83
CA ASP A 26 10.20 15.28 10.36
C ASP A 26 9.94 13.79 10.16
N THR A 27 11.00 13.00 10.04
CA THR A 27 10.93 11.55 9.78
C THR A 27 10.31 10.71 10.91
N ASP A 28 9.44 11.33 11.72
CA ASP A 28 8.69 10.69 12.80
C ASP A 28 7.22 10.53 12.41
N MET A 29 6.76 9.29 12.26
CA MET A 29 5.38 8.96 11.92
C MET A 29 4.36 9.36 12.98
N LYS A 30 4.79 9.71 14.20
CA LYS A 30 3.88 10.30 15.22
C LYS A 30 3.24 11.59 14.72
N ILE A 31 3.94 12.38 13.91
CA ILE A 31 3.45 13.66 13.40
C ILE A 31 2.20 13.50 12.52
N PRO A 32 2.20 12.72 11.44
CA PRO A 32 1.01 12.55 10.61
C PRO A 32 -0.11 11.80 11.33
N ILE A 33 0.22 10.82 12.19
CA ILE A 33 -0.78 10.10 13.00
C ILE A 33 -1.46 11.06 13.98
N PHE A 34 -0.68 11.86 14.71
CA PHE A 34 -1.21 12.86 15.64
C PHE A 34 -2.15 13.84 14.91
N ASN A 35 -1.72 14.37 13.78
CA ASN A 35 -2.52 15.33 13.00
C ASN A 35 -3.79 14.71 12.40
N SER A 36 -3.82 13.40 12.12
CA SER A 36 -5.03 12.71 11.66
C SER A 36 -6.07 12.54 12.78
N ILE A 37 -5.63 12.38 14.02
CA ILE A 37 -6.52 12.21 15.19
C ILE A 37 -7.02 13.55 15.73
N TYR A 38 -6.15 14.56 15.79
CA TYR A 38 -6.43 15.84 16.42
C TYR A 38 -6.64 16.97 15.40
N GLN A 39 -7.66 16.85 14.55
CA GLN A 39 -7.90 17.80 13.45
C GLN A 39 -8.32 19.21 13.89
N LYS A 40 -8.94 19.39 15.07
CA LYS A 40 -9.58 20.66 15.47
C LYS A 40 -9.04 21.29 16.74
N LYS A 41 -8.28 20.60 17.56
CA LYS A 41 -7.68 21.17 18.78
C LYS A 41 -6.17 21.05 18.67
N MET A 42 -5.52 22.18 18.45
CA MET A 42 -4.07 22.23 18.31
C MET A 42 -3.36 21.88 19.65
N LYS A 43 -3.30 20.60 19.94
CA LYS A 43 -2.26 20.13 20.87
C LYS A 43 -0.94 20.27 20.13
N LYS A 44 0.05 20.87 20.79
CA LYS A 44 1.37 21.06 20.20
C LYS A 44 2.13 19.76 20.25
N ILE A 45 2.65 19.32 19.11
CA ILE A 45 3.67 18.27 19.04
C ILE A 45 5.04 18.96 18.91
N LYS A 46 6.03 18.49 19.69
CA LYS A 46 7.39 19.00 19.55
C LYS A 46 7.98 18.48 18.23
N SER A 47 8.34 19.36 17.35
CA SER A 47 9.08 19.06 16.11
C SER A 47 10.44 19.74 16.13
N LYS A 48 11.37 19.27 15.31
CA LYS A 48 12.68 19.90 15.13
C LYS A 48 12.51 21.24 14.40
N LYS A 49 13.51 22.12 14.51
CA LYS A 49 13.57 23.33 13.69
C LYS A 49 13.71 22.92 12.21
N ILE A 50 13.14 23.73 11.32
CA ILE A 50 13.25 23.52 9.87
C ILE A 50 14.73 23.54 9.47
N ASP A 51 15.17 22.48 8.82
CA ASP A 51 16.51 22.39 8.23
C ASP A 51 16.43 22.78 6.74
N ILE A 52 16.94 23.96 6.43
CA ILE A 52 16.94 24.51 5.07
C ILE A 52 17.81 23.65 4.13
N ASN A 53 18.91 23.10 4.62
CA ASN A 53 19.76 22.23 3.80
C ASN A 53 19.05 20.96 3.39
N LEU A 54 18.20 20.44 4.26
CA LEU A 54 17.38 19.28 3.98
C LEU A 54 16.30 19.59 2.93
N LEU A 55 15.69 20.79 3.00
CA LEU A 55 14.70 21.25 2.02
C LEU A 55 15.34 21.50 0.65
N ASN A 56 16.52 22.12 0.59
CA ASN A 56 17.23 22.38 -0.65
C ASN A 56 17.71 21.11 -1.37
N ASN A 57 17.86 20.00 -0.64
CA ASN A 57 18.33 18.71 -1.16
C ASN A 57 17.23 17.67 -1.27
N LEU A 58 16.00 18.08 -1.63
CA LEU A 58 14.88 17.17 -1.87
C LEU A 58 15.04 16.48 -3.23
N ASN A 59 15.67 15.32 -3.23
CA ASN A 59 15.86 14.52 -4.42
C ASN A 59 14.76 13.45 -4.55
N PHE A 60 14.18 13.37 -5.75
CA PHE A 60 13.18 12.35 -6.08
C PHE A 60 13.70 11.45 -7.20
N SER A 61 13.46 10.16 -7.07
CA SER A 61 13.76 9.19 -8.12
C SER A 61 12.57 8.28 -8.42
N LYS A 62 12.55 7.77 -9.65
CA LYS A 62 11.56 6.75 -10.02
C LYS A 62 11.95 5.41 -9.39
N PRO A 63 10.98 4.65 -8.85
CA PRO A 63 11.28 3.35 -8.28
C PRO A 63 11.65 2.34 -9.37
N ASN A 64 12.62 1.50 -9.08
CA ASN A 64 12.99 0.40 -9.93
C ASN A 64 11.94 -0.72 -9.81
N THR A 65 11.12 -0.91 -10.87
CA THR A 65 10.04 -1.90 -10.89
C THR A 65 10.52 -3.36 -10.93
N ARG A 66 11.81 -3.60 -11.25
CA ARG A 66 12.40 -4.94 -11.14
C ARG A 66 12.70 -5.28 -9.68
N LYS A 67 13.23 -4.31 -8.92
CA LYS A 67 13.51 -4.45 -7.48
C LYS A 67 12.21 -4.46 -6.66
N TYR A 68 11.27 -3.56 -6.96
CA TYR A 68 10.00 -3.39 -6.24
C TYR A 68 8.85 -3.95 -7.07
N LYS A 69 8.73 -5.28 -7.11
CA LYS A 69 7.72 -6.00 -7.91
C LYS A 69 6.27 -5.61 -7.56
N SER A 70 6.00 -5.26 -6.29
CA SER A 70 4.69 -4.80 -5.80
C SER A 70 4.15 -3.56 -6.51
N ILE A 71 5.01 -2.70 -7.06
CA ILE A 71 4.58 -1.52 -7.82
C ILE A 71 3.78 -1.90 -9.08
N LYS A 72 4.06 -3.08 -9.66
CA LYS A 72 3.29 -3.59 -10.80
C LYS A 72 1.83 -3.89 -10.43
N ILE A 73 1.57 -4.23 -9.16
CA ILE A 73 0.24 -4.53 -8.65
C ILE A 73 -0.61 -3.26 -8.65
N LEU A 74 -0.01 -2.11 -8.26
CA LEU A 74 -0.72 -0.83 -8.21
C LEU A 74 -1.29 -0.38 -9.56
N LYS A 75 -0.65 -0.79 -10.67
CA LYS A 75 -1.16 -0.52 -12.02
C LYS A 75 -2.44 -1.29 -12.36
N LYS A 76 -2.74 -2.34 -11.62
CA LYS A 76 -3.95 -3.17 -11.79
C LYS A 76 -5.12 -2.68 -10.93
N ILE A 77 -4.85 -1.84 -9.94
CA ILE A 77 -5.91 -1.27 -9.09
C ILE A 77 -6.61 -0.18 -9.88
N ASN A 78 -7.84 -0.44 -10.22
CA ASN A 78 -8.74 0.54 -10.79
C ASN A 78 -9.61 1.05 -9.64
N ASN A 79 -9.73 2.37 -9.45
CA ASN A 79 -10.56 2.97 -8.39
C ASN A 79 -12.08 2.72 -8.62
N ASN A 80 -12.44 1.53 -9.06
CA ASN A 80 -13.82 1.15 -9.45
C ASN A 80 -14.55 0.31 -8.41
N ASN A 81 -13.97 0.13 -7.21
CA ASN A 81 -14.55 -0.66 -6.11
C ASN A 81 -14.95 -2.07 -6.58
N THR A 82 -13.99 -2.81 -7.12
CA THR A 82 -14.18 -4.17 -7.63
C THR A 82 -13.82 -5.22 -6.59
N LEU A 83 -14.14 -6.48 -6.88
CA LEU A 83 -13.70 -7.61 -6.04
C LEU A 83 -12.19 -7.89 -6.12
N PHE A 84 -11.48 -7.23 -7.04
CA PHE A 84 -10.03 -7.33 -7.14
C PHE A 84 -9.31 -6.76 -5.91
N GLU A 85 -9.81 -5.67 -5.34
CA GLU A 85 -9.28 -5.09 -4.11
C GLU A 85 -9.46 -6.04 -2.93
N THR A 86 -10.60 -6.74 -2.85
CA THR A 86 -10.83 -7.79 -1.84
C THR A 86 -9.84 -8.95 -2.00
N LEU A 87 -9.62 -9.42 -3.24
CA LEU A 87 -8.63 -10.45 -3.56
C LEU A 87 -7.24 -10.02 -3.09
N LEU A 88 -6.82 -8.81 -3.48
CA LEU A 88 -5.49 -8.28 -3.18
C LEU A 88 -5.24 -8.18 -1.67
N ILE A 89 -6.18 -7.55 -0.93
CA ILE A 89 -6.05 -7.33 0.51
C ILE A 89 -6.04 -8.67 1.25
N SER A 90 -7.00 -9.56 0.92
CA SER A 90 -7.12 -10.86 1.62
C SER A 90 -5.91 -11.77 1.40
N ALA A 91 -5.36 -11.79 0.18
CA ALA A 91 -4.16 -12.55 -0.12
C ALA A 91 -2.93 -11.96 0.59
N ASN A 92 -2.75 -10.63 0.54
CA ASN A 92 -1.63 -9.96 1.20
C ASN A 92 -1.65 -10.17 2.70
N ASP A 93 -2.79 -9.98 3.36
CA ASP A 93 -2.92 -10.18 4.81
C ASP A 93 -2.56 -11.61 5.23
N GLU A 94 -3.03 -12.61 4.47
CA GLU A 94 -2.71 -14.01 4.78
C GLU A 94 -1.22 -14.28 4.58
N LEU A 95 -0.59 -13.75 3.53
CA LEU A 95 0.85 -13.89 3.29
C LEU A 95 1.68 -13.24 4.40
N VAL A 96 1.26 -12.06 4.88
CA VAL A 96 1.91 -11.41 6.02
C VAL A 96 1.78 -12.26 7.28
N ASN A 97 0.61 -12.87 7.53
CA ASN A 97 0.43 -13.80 8.65
C ASN A 97 1.35 -15.03 8.52
N GLN A 98 1.47 -15.62 7.32
CA GLN A 98 2.37 -16.76 7.09
C GLN A 98 3.84 -16.38 7.29
N TYR A 99 4.23 -15.15 6.90
CA TYR A 99 5.57 -14.61 7.14
C TYR A 99 5.84 -14.41 8.64
N ILE A 100 4.90 -13.81 9.40
CA ILE A 100 5.05 -13.61 10.85
C ILE A 100 5.18 -14.96 11.58
N GLN A 101 4.51 -16.00 11.07
CA GLN A 101 4.62 -17.36 11.59
C GLN A 101 5.88 -18.10 11.09
N ASN A 102 6.80 -17.44 10.39
CA ASN A 102 8.04 -18.00 9.81
C ASN A 102 7.82 -19.15 8.81
N LYS A 103 6.64 -19.22 8.17
CA LYS A 103 6.32 -20.26 7.18
C LYS A 103 6.79 -19.91 5.77
N ILE A 104 6.95 -18.64 5.48
CA ILE A 104 7.48 -18.13 4.22
C ILE A 104 8.50 -17.02 4.47
N LYS A 105 9.37 -16.75 3.49
CA LYS A 105 10.36 -15.67 3.55
C LYS A 105 9.75 -14.35 3.07
N PHE A 106 10.33 -13.23 3.48
CA PHE A 106 9.85 -11.89 3.12
C PHE A 106 9.70 -11.67 1.61
N LEU A 107 10.66 -12.12 0.80
CA LEU A 107 10.61 -11.96 -0.66
C LEU A 107 9.52 -12.82 -1.31
N GLU A 108 9.15 -13.93 -0.71
CA GLU A 108 8.11 -14.84 -1.21
C GLU A 108 6.72 -14.21 -1.13
N ILE A 109 6.48 -13.25 -0.21
CA ILE A 109 5.20 -12.51 -0.13
C ILE A 109 4.83 -11.95 -1.51
N ASN A 110 5.73 -11.19 -2.14
CA ASN A 110 5.45 -10.58 -3.43
C ASN A 110 5.31 -11.61 -4.57
N GLU A 111 6.06 -12.69 -4.51
CA GLU A 111 6.05 -13.74 -5.54
C GLU A 111 4.76 -14.53 -5.53
N ILE A 112 4.34 -14.98 -4.34
CA ILE A 112 3.10 -15.73 -4.17
C ILE A 112 1.89 -14.82 -4.45
N LEU A 113 1.93 -13.56 -3.96
CA LEU A 113 0.89 -12.59 -4.24
C LEU A 113 0.68 -12.38 -5.74
N LEU A 114 1.75 -12.20 -6.50
CA LEU A 114 1.66 -12.06 -7.96
C LEU A 114 1.13 -13.33 -8.64
N LYS A 115 1.48 -14.53 -8.16
CA LYS A 115 0.92 -15.80 -8.66
C LYS A 115 -0.59 -15.85 -8.43
N ILE A 116 -1.06 -15.47 -7.24
CA ILE A 116 -2.49 -15.46 -6.91
C ILE A 116 -3.24 -14.45 -7.80
N LEU A 117 -2.75 -13.22 -7.89
CA LEU A 117 -3.40 -12.15 -8.67
C LEU A 117 -3.44 -12.42 -10.19
N ASN A 118 -2.56 -13.28 -10.70
CA ASN A 118 -2.54 -13.69 -12.11
C ASN A 118 -3.23 -15.03 -12.36
N HIS A 119 -3.78 -15.67 -11.32
CA HIS A 119 -4.46 -16.95 -11.47
C HIS A 119 -5.74 -16.79 -12.32
N LYS A 120 -5.94 -17.67 -13.30
CA LYS A 120 -7.05 -17.62 -14.26
C LYS A 120 -8.42 -17.42 -13.61
N LYS A 121 -8.67 -18.09 -12.49
CA LYS A 121 -9.92 -17.99 -11.71
C LYS A 121 -10.26 -16.56 -11.29
N TYR A 122 -9.27 -15.71 -11.04
CA TYR A 122 -9.45 -14.38 -10.46
C TYR A 122 -9.34 -13.22 -11.47
N LEU A 123 -9.00 -13.50 -12.73
CA LEU A 123 -8.80 -12.45 -13.75
C LEU A 123 -10.06 -11.59 -13.96
N ASN A 124 -11.24 -12.20 -13.87
CA ASN A 124 -12.50 -11.49 -14.06
C ASN A 124 -12.87 -10.56 -12.89
N LEU A 125 -12.23 -10.70 -11.72
CA LEU A 125 -12.52 -9.88 -10.54
C LEU A 125 -12.16 -8.41 -10.74
N ILE A 126 -11.22 -8.09 -11.65
CA ILE A 126 -10.83 -6.72 -12.02
C ILE A 126 -12.04 -5.91 -12.52
N LYS A 127 -13.02 -6.57 -13.13
CA LYS A 127 -14.22 -5.94 -13.69
C LYS A 127 -15.47 -6.18 -12.86
N LYS A 128 -15.43 -7.10 -11.91
CA LYS A 128 -16.61 -7.55 -11.14
C LYS A 128 -16.76 -6.70 -9.88
N LYS A 129 -17.88 -5.96 -9.78
CA LYS A 129 -18.27 -5.28 -8.56
C LYS A 129 -18.97 -6.25 -7.60
N PRO A 130 -18.82 -6.09 -6.27
CA PRO A 130 -19.61 -6.84 -5.30
C PRO A 130 -21.08 -6.43 -5.41
N LYS A 131 -22.01 -7.38 -5.32
CA LYS A 131 -23.45 -7.12 -5.28
C LYS A 131 -23.90 -6.83 -3.85
N ASN A 132 -23.24 -7.45 -2.87
CA ASN A 132 -23.54 -7.33 -1.45
C ASN A 132 -22.30 -7.60 -0.61
N ILE A 133 -22.40 -7.39 0.70
CA ILE A 133 -21.30 -7.62 1.66
C ILE A 133 -20.89 -9.11 1.69
N SER A 134 -21.83 -10.04 1.49
CA SER A 134 -21.54 -11.47 1.50
C SER A 134 -20.57 -11.88 0.39
N ASP A 135 -20.64 -11.24 -0.79
CA ASP A 135 -19.68 -11.49 -1.88
C ASP A 135 -18.24 -11.18 -1.43
N ILE A 136 -18.06 -10.07 -0.70
CA ILE A 136 -16.75 -9.65 -0.18
C ILE A 136 -16.26 -10.64 0.87
N ILE A 137 -17.11 -11.01 1.84
CA ILE A 137 -16.75 -11.92 2.93
C ILE A 137 -16.41 -13.31 2.40
N ASN A 138 -17.22 -13.85 1.49
CA ASN A 138 -17.01 -15.19 0.93
C ASN A 138 -15.72 -15.24 0.10
N LEU A 139 -15.50 -14.24 -0.75
CA LEU A 139 -14.26 -14.14 -1.52
C LEU A 139 -13.05 -14.01 -0.60
N SER A 140 -13.12 -13.20 0.44
CA SER A 140 -12.04 -13.04 1.42
C SER A 140 -11.68 -14.37 2.08
N LYS A 141 -12.67 -15.13 2.54
CA LYS A 141 -12.46 -16.46 3.15
C LYS A 141 -11.82 -17.43 2.17
N GLU A 142 -12.34 -17.51 0.94
CA GLU A 142 -11.82 -18.37 -0.12
C GLU A 142 -10.36 -18.06 -0.44
N VAL A 143 -10.07 -16.77 -0.64
CA VAL A 143 -8.72 -16.30 -0.99
C VAL A 143 -7.71 -16.58 0.12
N ARG A 144 -8.07 -16.33 1.39
CA ARG A 144 -7.22 -16.64 2.53
C ARG A 144 -6.90 -18.14 2.61
N LEU A 145 -7.91 -19.00 2.44
CA LEU A 145 -7.71 -20.45 2.42
C LEU A 145 -6.77 -20.87 1.29
N LYS A 146 -7.02 -20.39 0.07
CA LYS A 146 -6.18 -20.69 -1.10
C LYS A 146 -4.74 -20.21 -0.93
N THR A 147 -4.56 -19.01 -0.39
CA THR A 147 -3.23 -18.43 -0.11
C THR A 147 -2.47 -19.31 0.88
N ARG A 148 -3.13 -19.73 1.96
CA ARG A 148 -2.54 -20.62 2.98
C ARG A 148 -2.08 -21.94 2.39
N GLN A 149 -2.88 -22.55 1.52
CA GLN A 149 -2.52 -23.80 0.82
C GLN A 149 -1.28 -23.65 -0.05
N LEU A 150 -1.05 -22.48 -0.65
CA LEU A 150 0.15 -22.21 -1.47
C LEU A 150 1.42 -21.95 -0.65
N CYS A 151 1.29 -21.73 0.65
CA CYS A 151 2.43 -21.54 1.58
C CYS A 151 2.86 -22.86 2.28
N ILE A 152 2.09 -23.92 2.11
CA ILE A 152 2.40 -25.25 2.63
C ILE A 152 3.14 -26.00 1.52
N VAL A 153 4.46 -25.81 1.44
CA VAL A 153 5.38 -26.55 0.58
C VAL A 153 6.48 -27.12 1.46
#